data_0f3c043b0dc8b63480859db009d2ce8f
#
_entry.id   0f3c043b0dc8b63480859db009d2ce8f
#
_cell.length_a   1.000
_cell.length_b   1.000
_cell.length_c   1.000
_cell.angle_alpha   90.00
_cell.angle_beta   90.00
_cell.angle_gamma   90.00
#
_symmetry.space_group_name_H-M   'P 1'
#
loop_
_entity.id
_entity.type
_entity.pdbx_description
1 polymer ?
#
loop_
_entity_poly.entity_id
_entity_poly.type
_entity_poly.pdbx_seq_one_letter_code
_entity_poly.pdbx_strand_id
1 'polypeptide(L)'
;MDGFFKVHYVDGKYFFEIADSLFGRDILIVNRVVKAPVDAQKRKVGYPGDYISDEVIRFEKGRGDKLFVREISYLEHSADTLGMYQAVLNSNVQPIVATFPLKTVRKEGETTNYVIDMTDYIRKDNEMFSFTSRVKDNIGASSMVDDASYIDTLKAFPQNIEIRTVRTFQRKKGGGSGLEKLLAAFFATSTTPLTYELNSSMLL
;
A
#
# COMPACT_ATOMS: atom_id res chain seq x y z
N MET A 1 8.81 -15.71 -9.96
CA MET A 1 8.45 -14.64 -10.92
C MET A 1 9.58 -13.63 -10.89
N ASP A 2 10.15 -13.34 -12.04
CA ASP A 2 11.29 -12.42 -12.16
C ASP A 2 10.79 -11.05 -12.59
N GLY A 3 11.23 -10.03 -11.86
CA GLY A 3 10.92 -8.62 -12.09
C GLY A 3 12.13 -7.77 -11.74
N PHE A 4 11.95 -6.49 -11.39
CA PHE A 4 13.08 -5.69 -10.89
C PHE A 4 13.58 -6.20 -9.53
N PHE A 5 12.79 -7.03 -8.84
CA PHE A 5 13.21 -8.03 -7.86
C PHE A 5 12.39 -9.31 -8.03
N LYS A 6 12.87 -10.43 -7.46
CA LYS A 6 12.19 -11.71 -7.61
C LYS A 6 11.03 -11.85 -6.62
N VAL A 7 9.91 -12.37 -7.09
CA VAL A 7 8.76 -12.70 -6.25
C VAL A 7 8.53 -14.21 -6.25
N HIS A 8 8.51 -14.80 -5.07
CA HIS A 8 8.21 -16.22 -4.88
C HIS A 8 6.83 -16.40 -4.28
N TYR A 9 6.09 -17.37 -4.81
CA TYR A 9 4.83 -17.82 -4.24
C TYR A 9 5.00 -19.25 -3.74
N VAL A 10 4.96 -19.44 -2.44
CA VAL A 10 5.18 -20.73 -1.77
C VAL A 10 4.18 -20.90 -0.65
N ASP A 11 3.45 -22.01 -0.65
CA ASP A 11 2.47 -22.36 0.39
C ASP A 11 1.49 -21.23 0.75
N GLY A 12 0.95 -20.57 -0.28
CA GLY A 12 -0.01 -19.48 -0.11
C GLY A 12 0.60 -18.14 0.30
N LYS A 13 1.93 -18.02 0.32
CA LYS A 13 2.66 -16.83 0.75
C LYS A 13 3.47 -16.22 -0.38
N TYR A 14 3.55 -14.89 -0.35
CA TYR A 14 4.37 -14.10 -1.28
C TYR A 14 5.63 -13.61 -0.57
N PHE A 15 6.78 -14.03 -1.08
CA PHE A 15 8.09 -13.59 -0.60
C PHE A 15 8.74 -12.69 -1.64
N PHE A 16 9.27 -11.57 -1.20
CA PHE A 16 10.07 -10.68 -2.03
C PHE A 16 11.55 -10.95 -1.77
N GLU A 17 12.28 -11.26 -2.84
CA GLU A 17 13.73 -11.41 -2.84
C GLU A 17 14.33 -10.16 -3.46
N ILE A 18 14.90 -9.31 -2.60
CA ILE A 18 15.36 -7.97 -2.92
C ILE A 18 16.89 -7.97 -2.89
N ALA A 19 17.50 -7.57 -4.00
CA ALA A 19 18.94 -7.44 -4.12
C ALA A 19 19.44 -6.19 -3.36
N ASP A 20 20.64 -6.23 -2.78
CA ASP A 20 21.27 -5.09 -2.13
C ASP A 20 21.46 -3.89 -3.06
N SER A 21 21.61 -4.12 -4.37
CA SER A 21 21.66 -3.07 -5.40
C SER A 21 20.39 -2.23 -5.50
N LEU A 22 19.27 -2.69 -4.94
CA LEU A 22 18.01 -1.94 -4.87
C LEU A 22 17.87 -1.10 -3.61
N PHE A 23 18.76 -1.27 -2.64
CA PHE A 23 18.70 -0.51 -1.40
C PHE A 23 18.99 0.98 -1.67
N GLY A 24 18.17 1.83 -1.07
CA GLY A 24 18.24 3.27 -1.26
C GLY A 24 17.72 3.79 -2.60
N ARG A 25 17.24 2.91 -3.51
CA ARG A 25 16.59 3.31 -4.75
C ARG A 25 15.11 3.60 -4.52
N ASP A 26 14.62 4.59 -5.23
CA ASP A 26 13.22 4.98 -5.19
C ASP A 26 12.36 3.96 -5.92
N ILE A 27 11.29 3.54 -5.27
CA ILE A 27 10.26 2.68 -5.83
C ILE A 27 8.94 3.43 -5.65
N LEU A 28 8.31 3.78 -6.76
CA LEU A 28 7.00 4.41 -6.77
C LEU A 28 5.91 3.34 -6.63
N ILE A 29 5.00 3.52 -5.69
CA ILE A 29 3.79 2.70 -5.54
C ILE A 29 2.61 3.56 -5.94
N VAL A 30 1.80 3.08 -6.89
CA VAL A 30 0.58 3.76 -7.35
C VAL A 30 -0.62 2.86 -7.12
N ASN A 31 -1.61 3.36 -6.39
CA ASN A 31 -2.84 2.64 -6.08
C ASN A 31 -4.03 3.14 -6.91
N ARG A 32 -4.80 2.21 -7.48
CA ARG A 32 -5.99 2.52 -8.29
C ARG A 32 -7.14 1.57 -7.99
N VAL A 33 -8.36 2.06 -8.17
CA VAL A 33 -9.57 1.23 -8.14
C VAL A 33 -9.71 0.48 -9.46
N VAL A 34 -9.87 -0.85 -9.40
CA VAL A 34 -10.16 -1.69 -10.58
C VAL A 34 -11.65 -1.95 -10.70
N LYS A 35 -12.27 -2.38 -9.59
CA LYS A 35 -13.72 -2.58 -9.52
C LYS A 35 -14.27 -1.98 -8.23
N ALA A 36 -15.47 -1.46 -8.31
CA ALA A 36 -16.18 -0.80 -7.22
C ALA A 36 -17.56 -1.42 -6.99
N PRO A 37 -18.14 -1.28 -5.80
CA PRO A 37 -19.53 -1.69 -5.54
C PRO A 37 -20.50 -0.98 -6.49
N VAL A 38 -21.61 -1.66 -6.84
CA VAL A 38 -22.64 -1.13 -7.77
C VAL A 38 -23.20 0.22 -7.31
N ASP A 39 -23.28 0.46 -6.02
CA ASP A 39 -23.79 1.71 -5.45
C ASP A 39 -22.74 2.83 -5.35
N ALA A 40 -21.48 2.58 -5.75
CA ALA A 40 -20.45 3.61 -5.84
C ALA A 40 -20.85 4.75 -6.77
N GLN A 41 -21.67 4.49 -7.79
CA GLN A 41 -22.20 5.49 -8.73
C GLN A 41 -22.96 6.67 -8.08
N LYS A 42 -23.37 6.53 -6.82
CA LYS A 42 -23.98 7.61 -6.04
C LYS A 42 -22.97 8.52 -5.33
N ARG A 43 -21.69 8.24 -5.48
CA ARG A 43 -20.59 8.93 -4.78
C ARG A 43 -19.71 9.63 -5.80
N LYS A 44 -18.93 10.61 -5.34
CA LYS A 44 -18.03 11.38 -6.21
C LYS A 44 -16.65 10.74 -6.41
N VAL A 45 -16.36 9.64 -5.70
CA VAL A 45 -15.05 8.94 -5.68
C VAL A 45 -15.24 7.45 -5.51
N GLY A 46 -14.26 6.66 -5.89
CA GLY A 46 -14.27 5.21 -5.74
C GLY A 46 -14.81 4.49 -6.95
N TYR A 47 -14.68 5.09 -8.14
CA TYR A 47 -15.03 4.46 -9.42
C TYR A 47 -13.90 3.59 -9.97
N PRO A 48 -14.21 2.62 -10.84
CA PRO A 48 -13.19 1.92 -11.60
C PRO A 48 -12.30 2.90 -12.38
N GLY A 49 -10.98 2.76 -12.21
CA GLY A 49 -9.97 3.64 -12.80
C GLY A 49 -9.55 4.81 -11.91
N ASP A 50 -10.29 5.11 -10.85
CA ASP A 50 -9.93 6.19 -9.93
C ASP A 50 -8.55 5.95 -9.31
N TYR A 51 -7.77 7.01 -9.29
CA TYR A 51 -6.55 7.11 -8.53
C TYR A 51 -6.86 7.19 -7.03
N ILE A 52 -6.08 6.44 -6.23
CA ILE A 52 -6.22 6.41 -4.76
C ILE A 52 -5.12 7.22 -4.10
N SER A 53 -3.88 6.81 -4.36
CA SER A 53 -2.66 7.39 -3.77
C SER A 53 -1.43 6.99 -4.58
N ASP A 54 -0.35 7.73 -4.39
CA ASP A 54 1.00 7.32 -4.74
C ASP A 54 1.95 7.60 -3.58
N GLU A 55 2.94 6.75 -3.44
CA GLU A 55 3.96 6.83 -2.40
C GLU A 55 5.30 6.40 -2.98
N VAL A 56 6.37 7.09 -2.59
CA VAL A 56 7.74 6.67 -2.91
C VAL A 56 8.32 5.98 -1.69
N ILE A 57 8.84 4.78 -1.90
CA ILE A 57 9.47 4.01 -0.83
C ILE A 57 10.93 3.67 -1.17
N ARG A 58 11.71 3.37 -0.12
CA ARG A 58 13.04 2.76 -0.24
C ARG A 58 13.16 1.57 0.69
N PHE A 59 13.82 0.53 0.20
CA PHE A 59 14.26 -0.56 1.05
C PHE A 59 15.63 -0.23 1.66
N GLU A 60 15.77 -0.48 2.96
CA GLU A 60 17.03 -0.29 3.69
C GLU A 60 17.30 -1.48 4.60
N LYS A 61 18.58 -1.82 4.77
CA LYS A 61 18.99 -2.79 5.78
C LYS A 61 18.78 -2.21 7.17
N GLY A 62 17.92 -2.85 7.96
CA GLY A 62 17.68 -2.48 9.35
C GLY A 62 18.75 -3.02 10.31
N ARG A 63 18.57 -2.70 11.58
CA ARG A 63 19.39 -3.27 12.65
C ARG A 63 18.97 -4.72 12.91
N GLY A 64 19.94 -5.61 13.09
CA GLY A 64 19.72 -7.05 13.20
C GLY A 64 19.24 -7.64 11.87
N ASP A 65 18.51 -8.77 11.96
CA ASP A 65 18.01 -9.49 10.78
C ASP A 65 16.66 -8.91 10.30
N LYS A 66 16.68 -7.62 9.92
CA LYS A 66 15.47 -6.90 9.49
C LYS A 66 15.73 -6.07 8.24
N LEU A 67 14.69 -5.90 7.44
CA LEU A 67 14.62 -4.94 6.34
C LEU A 67 13.59 -3.87 6.69
N PHE A 68 13.95 -2.61 6.50
CA PHE A 68 13.06 -1.47 6.68
C PHE A 68 12.53 -1.00 5.34
N VAL A 69 11.30 -0.51 5.35
CA VAL A 69 10.71 0.26 4.27
C VAL A 69 10.52 1.69 4.78
N ARG A 70 11.16 2.63 4.11
CA ARG A 70 10.95 4.07 4.36
C ARG A 70 10.05 4.65 3.30
N GLU A 71 9.14 5.50 3.75
CA GLU A 71 8.41 6.42 2.88
C GLU A 71 9.27 7.66 2.64
N ILE A 72 9.37 8.09 1.38
CA ILE A 72 10.20 9.21 0.98
C ILE A 72 9.30 10.38 0.59
N SER A 73 9.40 11.44 1.36
CA SER A 73 8.73 12.70 1.04
C SER A 73 9.71 13.67 0.37
N TYR A 74 9.29 14.20 -0.78
CA TYR A 74 10.01 15.26 -1.51
C TYR A 74 9.41 16.65 -1.27
N LEU A 75 8.50 16.80 -0.30
CA LEU A 75 7.84 18.07 0.00
C LEU A 75 8.82 19.13 0.50
N GLU A 76 9.87 18.71 1.20
CA GLU A 76 10.94 19.60 1.65
C GLU A 76 12.19 19.36 0.80
N HIS A 77 12.25 20.04 -0.32
CA HIS A 77 13.37 20.02 -1.25
C HIS A 77 14.00 21.41 -1.35
N SER A 78 15.32 21.48 -1.21
CA SER A 78 16.09 22.69 -1.49
C SER A 78 16.95 22.48 -2.72
N ALA A 79 16.90 23.43 -3.67
CA ALA A 79 17.79 23.45 -4.82
C ALA A 79 19.24 23.83 -4.45
N ASP A 80 19.44 24.40 -3.27
CA ASP A 80 20.77 24.72 -2.73
C ASP A 80 21.43 23.48 -2.12
N THR A 81 22.37 22.89 -2.84
CA THR A 81 23.09 21.68 -2.44
C THR A 81 24.17 21.93 -1.39
N LEU A 82 24.53 23.18 -1.07
CA LEU A 82 25.68 23.51 -0.23
C LEU A 82 25.33 23.87 1.21
N GLY A 83 24.13 24.38 1.49
CA GLY A 83 23.78 24.85 2.83
C GLY A 83 22.39 24.38 3.26
N MET A 84 21.34 24.88 2.64
CA MET A 84 19.95 24.63 3.01
C MET A 84 19.58 23.13 2.84
N TYR A 85 20.06 22.48 1.80
CA TYR A 85 19.81 21.06 1.56
C TYR A 85 20.36 20.17 2.70
N GLN A 86 21.59 20.44 3.16
CA GLN A 86 22.17 19.70 4.28
C GLN A 86 21.42 19.99 5.59
N ALA A 87 20.95 21.20 5.81
CA ALA A 87 20.13 21.53 6.96
C ALA A 87 18.80 20.77 6.96
N VAL A 88 18.13 20.67 5.80
CA VAL A 88 16.91 19.88 5.61
C VAL A 88 17.16 18.39 5.88
N LEU A 89 18.23 17.82 5.33
CA LEU A 89 18.59 16.41 5.57
C LEU A 89 18.89 16.12 7.05
N ASN A 90 19.54 17.06 7.74
CA ASN A 90 19.91 16.89 9.15
C ASN A 90 18.73 17.09 10.11
N SER A 91 17.70 17.81 9.71
CA SER A 91 16.53 18.11 10.54
C SER A 91 15.32 17.20 10.26
N ASN A 92 15.32 16.46 9.16
CA ASN A 92 14.21 15.61 8.77
C ASN A 92 14.59 14.13 8.74
N VAL A 93 13.72 13.29 9.27
CA VAL A 93 13.85 11.84 9.23
C VAL A 93 12.71 11.27 8.41
N GLN A 94 13.05 10.57 7.34
CA GLN A 94 12.05 9.83 6.56
C GLN A 94 11.47 8.68 7.40
N PRO A 95 10.15 8.55 7.52
CA PRO A 95 9.52 7.58 8.40
C PRO A 95 9.79 6.14 7.95
N ILE A 96 9.97 5.24 8.93
CA ILE A 96 9.94 3.80 8.69
C ILE A 96 8.48 3.36 8.76
N VAL A 97 7.90 3.05 7.61
CA VAL A 97 6.48 2.68 7.51
C VAL A 97 6.24 1.19 7.66
N ALA A 98 7.27 0.37 7.43
CA ALA A 98 7.20 -1.07 7.65
C ALA A 98 8.57 -1.66 8.04
N THR A 99 8.51 -2.79 8.76
CA THR A 99 9.69 -3.55 9.19
C THR A 99 9.42 -5.02 8.97
N PHE A 100 10.32 -5.69 8.26
CA PHE A 100 10.20 -7.10 7.93
C PHE A 100 11.38 -7.90 8.50
N PRO A 101 11.14 -8.98 9.26
CA PRO A 101 12.19 -9.92 9.61
C PRO A 101 12.66 -10.64 8.34
N LEU A 102 13.97 -10.80 8.20
CA LEU A 102 14.53 -11.56 7.10
C LEU A 102 14.22 -13.04 7.27
N LYS A 103 13.74 -13.67 6.20
CA LYS A 103 13.51 -15.12 6.16
C LYS A 103 14.78 -15.85 5.78
N THR A 104 15.53 -15.29 4.86
CA THR A 104 16.86 -15.79 4.46
C THR A 104 17.65 -14.69 3.77
N VAL A 105 18.97 -14.88 3.74
CA VAL A 105 19.89 -14.03 2.99
C VAL A 105 20.69 -14.96 2.08
N ARG A 106 20.70 -14.68 0.79
CA ARG A 106 21.39 -15.49 -0.22
C ARG A 106 22.42 -14.64 -0.95
N LYS A 107 23.64 -15.15 -1.03
CA LYS A 107 24.68 -14.55 -1.88
C LYS A 107 24.68 -15.24 -3.24
N GLU A 108 24.67 -14.44 -4.30
CA GLU A 108 24.75 -14.88 -5.68
C GLU A 108 25.83 -14.04 -6.41
N GLY A 109 27.05 -14.58 -6.47
CA GLY A 109 28.23 -13.81 -6.88
C GLY A 109 28.52 -12.66 -5.93
N GLU A 110 28.57 -11.44 -6.44
CA GLU A 110 28.78 -10.22 -5.64
C GLU A 110 27.50 -9.65 -5.05
N THR A 111 26.32 -10.09 -5.51
CA THR A 111 25.02 -9.61 -5.08
C THR A 111 24.54 -10.36 -3.83
N THR A 112 24.02 -9.63 -2.86
CA THR A 112 23.34 -10.20 -1.70
C THR A 112 21.84 -9.97 -1.82
N ASN A 113 21.07 -11.05 -1.82
CA ASN A 113 19.61 -11.02 -1.90
C ASN A 113 19.00 -11.25 -0.51
N TYR A 114 18.02 -10.45 -0.17
CA TYR A 114 17.31 -10.47 1.11
C TYR A 114 15.85 -10.86 0.88
N VAL A 115 15.41 -11.91 1.57
CA VAL A 115 14.06 -12.45 1.41
C VAL A 115 13.17 -12.06 2.59
N ILE A 116 12.03 -11.46 2.29
CA ILE A 116 11.02 -11.06 3.27
C ILE A 116 9.64 -11.63 2.91
N ASP A 117 8.80 -11.89 3.92
CA ASP A 117 7.41 -12.30 3.73
C ASP A 117 6.53 -11.04 3.68
N MET A 118 5.95 -10.76 2.52
CA MET A 118 5.10 -9.60 2.28
C MET A 118 3.60 -9.93 2.39
N THR A 119 3.23 -11.19 2.55
CA THR A 119 1.84 -11.67 2.45
C THR A 119 0.90 -10.91 3.37
N ASP A 120 1.20 -10.92 4.66
CA ASP A 120 0.32 -10.29 5.65
C ASP A 120 0.31 -8.77 5.51
N TYR A 121 1.43 -8.16 5.12
CA TYR A 121 1.49 -6.72 4.94
C TYR A 121 0.65 -6.27 3.74
N ILE A 122 0.74 -6.98 2.60
CA ILE A 122 -0.10 -6.71 1.44
C ILE A 122 -1.57 -6.96 1.77
N ARG A 123 -1.89 -8.01 2.54
CA ARG A 123 -3.27 -8.40 2.86
C ARG A 123 -3.95 -7.46 3.85
N LYS A 124 -3.24 -6.96 4.85
CA LYS A 124 -3.78 -6.09 5.90
C LYS A 124 -4.12 -4.68 5.39
N ASP A 125 -4.94 -4.00 6.16
CA ASP A 125 -5.30 -2.62 5.89
C ASP A 125 -4.14 -1.67 6.23
N ASN A 126 -3.51 -1.15 5.20
CA ASN A 126 -2.45 -0.14 5.27
C ASN A 126 -2.55 0.80 4.07
N GLU A 127 -2.03 2.01 4.19
CA GLU A 127 -2.18 3.03 3.14
C GLU A 127 -1.31 2.74 1.91
N MET A 128 -0.24 1.95 2.05
CA MET A 128 0.66 1.59 0.96
C MET A 128 0.00 0.70 -0.11
N PHE A 129 -0.92 -0.19 0.27
CA PHE A 129 -1.57 -1.14 -0.64
C PHE A 129 -3.10 -1.13 -0.53
N SER A 130 -3.69 -0.06 0.05
CA SER A 130 -5.13 0.05 0.25
C SER A 130 -5.57 1.51 0.13
N PHE A 131 -6.77 1.79 0.57
CA PHE A 131 -7.28 3.16 0.64
C PHE A 131 -6.62 3.93 1.78
N THR A 132 -6.27 5.18 1.50
CA THR A 132 -5.90 6.12 2.56
C THR A 132 -7.10 6.41 3.47
N SER A 133 -6.84 6.86 4.68
CA SER A 133 -7.88 7.25 5.65
C SER A 133 -8.86 8.25 5.05
N ARG A 134 -8.35 9.22 4.29
CA ARG A 134 -9.18 10.24 3.60
C ARG A 134 -10.11 9.62 2.55
N VAL A 135 -9.60 8.67 1.76
CA VAL A 135 -10.44 8.00 0.74
C VAL A 135 -11.50 7.14 1.40
N LYS A 136 -11.16 6.40 2.47
CA LYS A 136 -12.13 5.63 3.27
C LYS A 136 -13.26 6.52 3.78
N ASP A 137 -12.95 7.71 4.25
CA ASP A 137 -13.95 8.68 4.70
C ASP A 137 -14.89 9.06 3.56
N ASN A 138 -14.35 9.38 2.41
CA ASN A 138 -15.11 9.80 1.23
C ASN A 138 -16.01 8.70 0.67
N ILE A 139 -15.57 7.45 0.67
CA ILE A 139 -16.35 6.30 0.21
C ILE A 139 -17.28 5.74 1.31
N GLY A 140 -17.25 6.29 2.53
CA GLY A 140 -18.05 5.83 3.66
C GLY A 140 -17.62 4.44 4.15
N ALA A 141 -16.35 4.08 4.01
CA ALA A 141 -15.76 2.88 4.54
C ALA A 141 -15.27 3.09 5.98
N SER A 142 -15.37 2.06 6.80
CA SER A 142 -14.77 2.02 8.14
C SER A 142 -13.69 0.94 8.21
N SER A 143 -13.76 0.01 9.14
CA SER A 143 -12.78 -1.06 9.29
C SER A 143 -12.84 -2.07 8.13
N MET A 144 -11.69 -2.58 7.74
CA MET A 144 -11.59 -3.70 6.80
C MET A 144 -12.10 -4.99 7.45
N VAL A 145 -12.69 -5.85 6.62
CA VAL A 145 -13.12 -7.20 7.01
C VAL A 145 -12.05 -8.17 6.51
N ASP A 146 -11.18 -8.62 7.41
CA ASP A 146 -9.99 -9.40 7.07
C ASP A 146 -10.32 -10.71 6.35
N ASP A 147 -11.34 -11.43 6.81
CA ASP A 147 -11.75 -12.72 6.22
C ASP A 147 -12.38 -12.59 4.83
N ALA A 148 -12.81 -11.38 4.45
CA ALA A 148 -13.36 -11.06 3.15
C ALA A 148 -12.39 -10.21 2.29
N SER A 149 -11.11 -10.16 2.69
CA SER A 149 -10.07 -9.38 2.01
C SER A 149 -8.87 -10.27 1.72
N TYR A 150 -8.39 -10.27 0.47
CA TYR A 150 -7.33 -11.18 0.05
C TYR A 150 -6.51 -10.61 -1.11
N ILE A 151 -5.35 -11.21 -1.36
CA ILE A 151 -4.54 -10.97 -2.54
C ILE A 151 -5.11 -11.82 -3.67
N ASP A 152 -5.61 -11.19 -4.73
CA ASP A 152 -6.16 -11.89 -5.89
C ASP A 152 -5.03 -12.38 -6.81
N THR A 153 -4.15 -11.47 -7.21
CA THR A 153 -3.02 -11.76 -8.09
C THR A 153 -1.82 -10.91 -7.76
N LEU A 154 -0.63 -11.46 -7.93
CA LEU A 154 0.62 -10.71 -7.93
C LEU A 154 1.45 -11.16 -9.13
N LYS A 155 1.90 -10.21 -9.94
CA LYS A 155 2.73 -10.45 -11.13
C LYS A 155 3.95 -9.56 -11.11
N ALA A 156 5.11 -10.12 -11.40
CA ALA A 156 6.36 -9.39 -11.52
C ALA A 156 6.75 -9.25 -13.00
N PHE A 157 7.21 -8.07 -13.37
CA PHE A 157 7.69 -7.69 -14.70
C PHE A 157 9.04 -6.97 -14.55
N PRO A 158 9.85 -6.87 -15.61
CA PRO A 158 11.19 -6.28 -15.51
C PRO A 158 11.25 -4.87 -14.91
N GLN A 159 10.20 -4.06 -15.05
CA GLN A 159 10.15 -2.67 -14.57
C GLN A 159 9.09 -2.41 -13.52
N ASN A 160 8.15 -3.34 -13.31
CA ASN A 160 7.06 -3.16 -12.36
C ASN A 160 6.58 -4.47 -11.74
N ILE A 161 5.95 -4.33 -10.58
CA ILE A 161 5.21 -5.42 -9.92
C ILE A 161 3.78 -4.96 -9.77
N GLU A 162 2.85 -5.78 -10.24
CA GLU A 162 1.42 -5.54 -10.16
C GLU A 162 0.79 -6.41 -9.09
N ILE A 163 0.13 -5.77 -8.14
CA ILE A 163 -0.51 -6.43 -7.01
C ILE A 163 -2.00 -6.12 -7.06
N ARG A 164 -2.81 -7.15 -7.28
CA ARG A 164 -4.26 -7.03 -7.28
C ARG A 164 -4.83 -7.60 -6.00
N THR A 165 -5.66 -6.80 -5.31
CA THR A 165 -6.27 -7.20 -4.04
C THR A 165 -7.78 -6.97 -4.07
N VAL A 166 -8.52 -7.84 -3.37
CA VAL A 166 -9.91 -7.63 -3.02
C VAL A 166 -9.97 -7.11 -1.60
N ARG A 167 -10.64 -5.99 -1.39
CA ARG A 167 -10.78 -5.30 -0.10
C ARG A 167 -12.23 -5.11 0.24
N THR A 168 -12.63 -5.64 1.36
CA THR A 168 -14.00 -5.49 1.88
C THR A 168 -13.97 -4.66 3.16
N PHE A 169 -14.78 -3.61 3.19
CA PHE A 169 -14.88 -2.70 4.33
C PHE A 169 -16.30 -2.67 4.87
N GLN A 170 -16.43 -2.52 6.16
CA GLN A 170 -17.71 -2.18 6.77
C GLN A 170 -18.10 -0.77 6.38
N ARG A 171 -19.40 -0.50 6.24
CA ARG A 171 -19.89 0.85 6.04
C ARG A 171 -19.82 1.65 7.33
N LYS A 172 -19.45 2.91 7.25
CA LYS A 172 -19.62 3.84 8.36
C LYS A 172 -21.09 3.92 8.71
N LYS A 173 -21.42 3.68 9.96
CA LYS A 173 -22.75 3.94 10.49
C LYS A 173 -22.95 5.45 10.44
N GLY A 174 -24.04 5.92 9.82
CA GLY A 174 -24.35 7.34 9.72
C GLY A 174 -24.35 7.99 11.11
N GLY A 175 -23.36 8.84 11.36
CA GLY A 175 -23.25 9.66 12.55
C GLY A 175 -23.98 10.99 12.30
N GLY A 176 -25.30 10.99 12.24
CA GLY A 176 -26.09 12.19 12.11
C GLY A 176 -26.76 12.58 13.43
N SER A 177 -27.12 13.86 13.58
CA SER A 177 -28.01 14.36 14.62
C SER A 177 -29.38 13.66 14.54
N GLY A 178 -30.20 13.74 15.59
CA GLY A 178 -31.45 12.96 15.71
C GLY A 178 -32.34 12.94 14.46
N LEU A 179 -32.42 14.04 13.70
CA LEU A 179 -33.20 14.13 12.45
C LEU A 179 -32.57 13.34 11.31
N GLU A 180 -31.24 13.35 11.16
CA GLU A 180 -30.52 12.57 10.14
C GLU A 180 -30.59 11.06 10.43
N LYS A 181 -30.58 10.66 11.71
CA LYS A 181 -30.83 9.27 12.11
C LYS A 181 -32.23 8.80 11.75
N LEU A 182 -33.24 9.67 11.91
CA LEU A 182 -34.60 9.37 11.54
C LEU A 182 -34.74 9.23 10.02
N LEU A 183 -34.15 10.15 9.25
CA LEU A 183 -34.14 10.09 7.78
C LEU A 183 -33.36 8.88 7.27
N ALA A 184 -32.22 8.54 7.89
CA ALA A 184 -31.43 7.36 7.54
C ALA A 184 -32.18 6.04 7.84
N ALA A 185 -33.05 6.01 8.85
CA ALA A 185 -33.91 4.87 9.13
C ALA A 185 -35.05 4.72 8.11
N PHE A 186 -35.57 5.83 7.58
CA PHE A 186 -36.60 5.84 6.52
C PHE A 186 -36.03 5.53 5.13
N PHE A 187 -34.79 6.00 4.83
CA PHE A 187 -34.11 5.75 3.56
C PHE A 187 -33.08 4.63 3.76
N ALA A 188 -33.50 3.40 4.02
CA ALA A 188 -32.72 2.20 4.22
C ALA A 188 -31.24 2.33 3.75
N THR A 189 -30.36 2.86 4.59
CA THR A 189 -28.93 2.89 4.31
C THR A 189 -28.48 1.45 4.26
N SER A 190 -28.04 1.01 3.07
CA SER A 190 -27.55 -0.35 2.87
C SER A 190 -26.49 -0.68 3.93
N THR A 191 -26.74 -1.73 4.70
CA THR A 191 -25.76 -2.28 5.67
C THR A 191 -24.74 -3.20 4.99
N THR A 192 -24.90 -3.42 3.67
CA THR A 192 -24.02 -4.29 2.88
C THR A 192 -22.60 -3.75 2.88
N PRO A 193 -21.59 -4.57 3.17
CA PRO A 193 -20.18 -4.18 3.11
C PRO A 193 -19.79 -3.64 1.73
N LEU A 194 -18.71 -2.86 1.70
CA LEU A 194 -18.15 -2.29 0.49
C LEU A 194 -16.98 -3.15 0.02
N THR A 195 -17.14 -3.86 -1.09
CA THR A 195 -16.05 -4.65 -1.67
C THR A 195 -15.50 -3.95 -2.90
N TYR A 196 -14.18 -3.74 -2.91
CA TYR A 196 -13.42 -3.15 -4.00
C TYR A 196 -12.35 -4.12 -4.50
N GLU A 197 -12.06 -4.07 -5.77
CA GLU A 197 -10.85 -4.64 -6.34
C GLU A 197 -9.88 -3.48 -6.60
N LEU A 198 -8.68 -3.56 -6.02
CA LEU A 198 -7.64 -2.54 -6.13
C LEU A 198 -6.44 -3.10 -6.90
N ASN A 199 -5.70 -2.22 -7.56
CA ASN A 199 -4.40 -2.51 -8.14
C ASN A 199 -3.36 -1.58 -7.57
N SER A 200 -2.26 -2.15 -7.09
CA SER A 200 -1.07 -1.42 -6.66
C SER A 200 0.07 -1.78 -7.61
N SER A 201 0.58 -0.77 -8.31
CA SER A 201 1.72 -0.91 -9.20
C SER A 201 2.98 -0.41 -8.50
N MET A 202 3.98 -1.28 -8.32
CA MET A 202 5.31 -0.88 -7.84
C MET A 202 6.22 -0.69 -9.05
N LEU A 203 6.84 0.48 -9.18
CA LEU A 203 7.63 0.92 -10.33
C LEU A 203 9.03 1.35 -9.85
N LEU A 204 10.07 0.95 -10.60
CA LEU A 204 11.45 1.31 -10.32
C LEU A 204 11.87 2.56 -11.09
#